data_4833b6055669684db1928023ded11852
#
_entry.id   4833b6055669684db1928023ded11852
#
_cell.length_a   1.000
_cell.length_b   1.000
_cell.length_c   1.000
_cell.angle_alpha   90.00
_cell.angle_beta   90.00
_cell.angle_gamma   90.00
#
_symmetry.space_group_name_H-M   'P 1'
#
loop_
_entity.id
_entity.type
_entity.pdbx_description
1 polymer ?
#
loop_
_entity_poly.entity_id
_entity_poly.type
_entity_poly.pdbx_seq_one_letter_code
_entity_poly.pdbx_strand_id
1 'polypeptide(L)'
;MGSAIGTGVTRALEKNDDVEAIAGFDLEPPRRWMRRADFQFARPGDGDRVTRIVHEFQPTIVVHAWVFEPRARSSPGQARARTVAGTETLLGALAKVDTVEHISVRSGISVYGSSRETPERPTTTTLARPTSTFGDMLARVEERCAQSASDLDATMCAVRLAPIMASHLPNPLGRYLRLRVVPVPMTTKRFGVVHLVDASAAIAASATHKHSGPLNVIASGAVTPIEAVAVGRRIPVPVLPFAFRWGRSLAEVPGTPLPEHIAELLSRGGVVTPSDLSHLGVTIKRTTTDALQDLYSAGRLIDVALNRPIDAKVR
;
A
#
# COMPACT_ATOMS: atom_id res chain seq x y z
N MET A 1 -7.18 -2.61 10.01
CA MET A 1 -6.22 -2.44 11.12
C MET A 1 -5.17 -3.58 11.18
N GLY A 2 -5.50 -4.81 10.83
CA GLY A 2 -4.63 -6.00 10.92
C GLY A 2 -3.46 -6.05 9.92
N SER A 3 -3.55 -5.37 8.77
CA SER A 3 -2.44 -5.27 7.84
C SER A 3 -1.25 -4.48 8.42
N ALA A 4 -0.04 -4.63 7.86
CA ALA A 4 1.12 -3.87 8.33
C ALA A 4 0.91 -2.35 8.24
N ILE A 5 0.29 -1.88 7.14
CA ILE A 5 -0.01 -0.47 6.98
C ILE A 5 -1.12 -0.03 7.95
N GLY A 6 -2.19 -0.81 8.12
CA GLY A 6 -3.24 -0.51 9.08
C GLY A 6 -2.70 -0.44 10.51
N THR A 7 -1.89 -1.42 10.92
CA THR A 7 -1.17 -1.39 12.22
C THR A 7 -0.28 -0.14 12.35
N GLY A 8 0.43 0.23 11.28
CA GLY A 8 1.32 1.41 11.27
C GLY A 8 0.55 2.72 11.41
N VAL A 9 -0.55 2.87 10.67
CA VAL A 9 -1.44 4.05 10.74
C VAL A 9 -2.05 4.17 12.12
N THR A 10 -2.61 3.10 12.68
CA THR A 10 -3.19 3.11 14.03
C THR A 10 -2.16 3.57 15.06
N ARG A 11 -0.92 3.05 15.00
CA ARG A 11 0.15 3.49 15.92
C ARG A 11 0.60 4.93 15.71
N ALA A 12 0.45 5.47 14.51
CA ALA A 12 0.71 6.89 14.27
C ALA A 12 -0.41 7.74 14.87
N LEU A 13 -1.67 7.33 14.72
CA LEU A 13 -2.83 7.98 15.34
C LEU A 13 -2.79 7.94 16.87
N GLU A 14 -2.38 6.81 17.47
CA GLU A 14 -2.23 6.69 18.93
C GLU A 14 -1.24 7.67 19.56
N LYS A 15 -0.33 8.26 18.76
CA LYS A 15 0.67 9.25 19.20
C LYS A 15 0.16 10.69 19.08
N ASN A 16 -0.98 10.89 18.46
CA ASN A 16 -1.59 12.19 18.32
C ASN A 16 -2.59 12.39 19.47
N ASP A 17 -2.35 13.37 20.31
CA ASP A 17 -3.17 13.64 21.48
C ASP A 17 -4.55 14.24 21.11
N ASP A 18 -4.67 14.82 19.90
CA ASP A 18 -5.96 15.32 19.38
C ASP A 18 -6.91 14.19 18.95
N VAL A 19 -6.42 12.95 18.87
CA VAL A 19 -7.24 11.77 18.55
C VAL A 19 -7.80 11.18 19.86
N GLU A 20 -9.07 11.39 20.11
CA GLU A 20 -9.74 10.96 21.36
C GLU A 20 -9.90 9.43 21.41
N ALA A 21 -10.45 8.82 20.38
CA ALA A 21 -10.72 7.40 20.29
C ALA A 21 -10.36 6.83 18.93
N ILE A 22 -9.97 5.57 18.91
CA ILE A 22 -9.63 4.85 17.68
C ILE A 22 -10.35 3.50 17.72
N ALA A 23 -11.18 3.24 16.73
CA ALA A 23 -11.72 1.91 16.48
C ALA A 23 -11.29 1.42 15.10
N GLY A 24 -11.12 0.14 14.96
CA GLY A 24 -10.81 -0.42 13.66
C GLY A 24 -11.13 -1.91 13.57
N PHE A 25 -11.26 -2.36 12.35
CA PHE A 25 -11.60 -3.74 12.07
C PHE A 25 -10.76 -4.31 10.94
N ASP A 26 -10.58 -5.62 10.92
CA ASP A 26 -9.91 -6.36 9.86
C ASP A 26 -10.21 -7.87 9.99
N LEU A 27 -9.77 -8.64 8.99
CA LEU A 27 -9.76 -10.11 8.98
C LEU A 27 -8.77 -10.72 9.99
N GLU A 28 -7.67 -10.03 10.25
CA GLU A 28 -6.58 -10.45 11.11
C GLU A 28 -6.37 -9.39 12.20
N PRO A 29 -5.94 -9.78 13.41
CA PRO A 29 -5.64 -8.82 14.46
C PRO A 29 -4.45 -7.94 14.08
N PRO A 30 -4.28 -6.78 14.74
CA PRO A 30 -3.12 -5.94 14.57
C PRO A 30 -1.82 -6.71 14.81
N ARG A 31 -0.80 -6.44 13.99
CA ARG A 31 0.50 -7.14 14.07
C ARG A 31 1.33 -6.74 15.28
N ARG A 32 0.92 -5.70 15.99
CA ARG A 32 1.56 -5.21 17.21
C ARG A 32 0.51 -4.78 18.19
N TRP A 33 0.86 -4.79 19.46
CA TRP A 33 0.01 -4.30 20.53
C TRP A 33 -0.41 -2.85 20.27
N MET A 34 -1.69 -2.55 20.47
CA MET A 34 -2.31 -1.22 20.43
C MET A 34 -2.59 -0.77 21.88
N ARG A 35 -2.41 0.52 22.15
CA ARG A 35 -2.58 1.08 23.50
C ARG A 35 -3.98 1.64 23.72
N ARG A 36 -4.51 2.33 22.70
CA ARG A 36 -5.74 3.14 22.77
C ARG A 36 -6.80 2.70 21.75
N ALA A 37 -6.42 1.83 20.81
CA ALA A 37 -7.31 1.46 19.72
C ALA A 37 -8.06 0.17 20.02
N ASP A 38 -9.38 0.21 19.83
CA ASP A 38 -10.26 -0.97 19.85
C ASP A 38 -10.19 -1.70 18.52
N PHE A 39 -10.09 -3.02 18.59
CA PHE A 39 -10.05 -3.87 17.42
C PHE A 39 -11.24 -4.83 17.40
N GLN A 40 -11.92 -4.92 16.27
CA GLN A 40 -12.99 -5.88 16.03
C GLN A 40 -12.72 -6.70 14.76
N PHE A 41 -13.12 -7.97 14.78
CA PHE A 41 -13.07 -8.80 13.58
C PHE A 41 -14.24 -8.49 12.65
N ALA A 42 -13.94 -8.15 11.39
CA ALA A 42 -14.93 -8.06 10.33
C ALA A 42 -14.32 -8.47 8.98
N ARG A 43 -15.16 -8.94 8.07
CA ARG A 43 -14.76 -9.38 6.74
C ARG A 43 -15.26 -8.41 5.67
N PRO A 44 -14.54 -8.26 4.53
CA PRO A 44 -15.12 -7.65 3.34
C PRO A 44 -16.41 -8.38 2.98
N GLY A 45 -17.52 -7.63 2.82
CA GLY A 45 -18.85 -8.18 2.55
C GLY A 45 -19.73 -8.43 3.80
N ASP A 46 -19.18 -8.29 5.02
CA ASP A 46 -19.97 -8.41 6.26
C ASP A 46 -20.59 -7.04 6.64
N GLY A 47 -21.58 -6.62 5.84
CA GLY A 47 -22.21 -5.31 5.94
C GLY A 47 -22.88 -5.07 7.30
N ASP A 48 -23.55 -6.05 7.86
CA ASP A 48 -24.26 -5.92 9.15
C ASP A 48 -23.27 -5.69 10.30
N ARG A 49 -22.16 -6.43 10.29
CA ARG A 49 -21.10 -6.29 11.30
C ARG A 49 -20.44 -4.92 11.22
N VAL A 50 -20.05 -4.49 10.02
CA VAL A 50 -19.40 -3.19 9.81
C VAL A 50 -20.35 -2.05 10.11
N THR A 51 -21.62 -2.14 9.70
CA THR A 51 -22.65 -1.14 10.04
C THR A 51 -22.79 -0.99 11.56
N ARG A 52 -22.82 -2.10 12.31
CA ARG A 52 -22.91 -2.05 13.77
C ARG A 52 -21.69 -1.36 14.38
N ILE A 53 -20.48 -1.72 13.95
CA ILE A 53 -19.25 -1.11 14.44
C ILE A 53 -19.25 0.41 14.18
N VAL A 54 -19.59 0.82 12.95
CA VAL A 54 -19.64 2.24 12.56
C VAL A 54 -20.71 2.99 13.36
N HIS A 55 -21.90 2.40 13.52
CA HIS A 55 -22.99 3.02 14.26
C HIS A 55 -22.70 3.16 15.77
N GLU A 56 -22.04 2.16 16.38
CA GLU A 56 -21.64 2.22 17.79
C GLU A 56 -20.52 3.24 18.03
N PHE A 57 -19.58 3.36 17.08
CA PHE A 57 -18.41 4.22 17.23
C PHE A 57 -18.65 5.67 16.81
N GLN A 58 -19.57 5.94 15.87
CA GLN A 58 -19.88 7.28 15.32
C GLN A 58 -18.62 8.04 14.86
N PRO A 59 -17.84 7.53 13.86
CA PRO A 59 -16.58 8.13 13.48
C PRO A 59 -16.76 9.50 12.83
N THR A 60 -15.93 10.48 13.19
CA THR A 60 -15.78 11.74 12.46
C THR A 60 -14.74 11.65 11.35
N ILE A 61 -13.73 10.81 11.52
CA ILE A 61 -12.65 10.60 10.54
C ILE A 61 -12.55 9.11 10.24
N VAL A 62 -12.47 8.79 8.95
CA VAL A 62 -12.36 7.42 8.46
C VAL A 62 -11.07 7.22 7.68
N VAL A 63 -10.32 6.16 7.99
CA VAL A 63 -9.16 5.73 7.20
C VAL A 63 -9.48 4.41 6.49
N HIS A 64 -9.70 4.49 5.19
CA HIS A 64 -9.93 3.32 4.36
C HIS A 64 -8.59 2.72 3.87
N ALA A 65 -8.12 1.70 4.56
CA ALA A 65 -6.88 0.97 4.22
C ALA A 65 -7.14 -0.48 3.76
N TRP A 66 -8.39 -0.86 3.52
CA TRP A 66 -8.79 -2.21 3.10
C TRP A 66 -8.56 -2.45 1.61
N VAL A 67 -7.33 -2.24 1.19
CA VAL A 67 -6.85 -2.43 -0.19
C VAL A 67 -5.96 -3.66 -0.24
N PHE A 68 -6.39 -4.67 -0.99
CA PHE A 68 -5.68 -5.93 -1.15
C PHE A 68 -4.83 -5.92 -2.42
N GLU A 69 -3.53 -6.12 -2.27
CA GLU A 69 -2.59 -6.23 -3.38
C GLU A 69 -2.49 -7.70 -3.82
N PRO A 70 -2.47 -7.98 -5.14
CA PRO A 70 -2.23 -9.34 -5.64
C PRO A 70 -0.90 -9.88 -5.12
N ARG A 71 -0.90 -11.12 -4.63
CA ARG A 71 0.28 -11.78 -4.06
C ARG A 71 0.20 -13.31 -4.23
N ALA A 72 1.25 -14.04 -3.86
CA ALA A 72 1.34 -15.51 -4.02
C ALA A 72 0.12 -16.32 -3.56
N ARG A 73 -0.64 -15.82 -2.59
CA ARG A 73 -1.83 -16.49 -2.04
C ARG A 73 -3.14 -15.76 -2.39
N SER A 74 -3.11 -14.81 -3.30
CA SER A 74 -4.29 -14.04 -3.71
C SER A 74 -4.12 -13.60 -5.15
N SER A 75 -4.90 -14.20 -6.05
CA SER A 75 -4.91 -13.83 -7.46
C SER A 75 -5.35 -12.35 -7.65
N PRO A 76 -5.06 -11.72 -8.81
CA PRO A 76 -5.55 -10.37 -9.10
C PRO A 76 -7.07 -10.23 -8.96
N GLY A 77 -7.83 -11.22 -9.43
CA GLY A 77 -9.28 -11.23 -9.29
C GLY A 77 -9.75 -11.32 -7.84
N GLN A 78 -9.12 -12.15 -7.02
CA GLN A 78 -9.44 -12.25 -5.60
C GLN A 78 -9.08 -10.98 -4.82
N ALA A 79 -7.94 -10.37 -5.13
CA ALA A 79 -7.53 -9.10 -4.52
C ALA A 79 -8.53 -7.99 -4.86
N ARG A 80 -8.92 -7.88 -6.14
CA ARG A 80 -9.94 -6.95 -6.61
C ARG A 80 -11.29 -7.18 -5.92
N ALA A 81 -11.79 -8.41 -5.93
CA ALA A 81 -13.08 -8.74 -5.33
C ALA A 81 -13.13 -8.38 -3.84
N ARG A 82 -12.07 -8.69 -3.09
CA ARG A 82 -11.97 -8.33 -1.66
C ARG A 82 -11.89 -6.82 -1.43
N THR A 83 -11.14 -6.10 -2.27
CA THR A 83 -11.03 -4.65 -2.16
C THR A 83 -12.38 -3.98 -2.45
N VAL A 84 -13.04 -4.37 -3.54
CA VAL A 84 -14.37 -3.84 -3.89
C VAL A 84 -15.37 -4.15 -2.79
N ALA A 85 -15.48 -5.40 -2.36
CA ALA A 85 -16.40 -5.78 -1.28
C ALA A 85 -16.12 -5.01 0.01
N GLY A 86 -14.84 -4.83 0.39
CA GLY A 86 -14.48 -4.05 1.57
C GLY A 86 -14.82 -2.57 1.45
N THR A 87 -14.58 -1.98 0.27
CA THR A 87 -14.94 -0.59 -0.01
C THR A 87 -16.45 -0.38 0.08
N GLU A 88 -17.25 -1.18 -0.64
CA GLU A 88 -18.72 -1.05 -0.64
C GLU A 88 -19.30 -1.34 0.76
N THR A 89 -18.76 -2.31 1.48
CA THR A 89 -19.17 -2.60 2.86
C THR A 89 -18.94 -1.41 3.79
N LEU A 90 -17.74 -0.79 3.71
CA LEU A 90 -17.43 0.38 4.52
C LEU A 90 -18.32 1.56 4.15
N LEU A 91 -18.37 1.93 2.86
CA LEU A 91 -19.14 3.09 2.41
C LEU A 91 -20.63 2.94 2.67
N GLY A 92 -21.19 1.73 2.50
CA GLY A 92 -22.58 1.43 2.84
C GLY A 92 -22.88 1.53 4.34
N ALA A 93 -21.89 1.34 5.21
CA ALA A 93 -22.02 1.58 6.64
C ALA A 93 -21.93 3.07 6.98
N LEU A 94 -21.01 3.81 6.34
CA LEU A 94 -20.86 5.25 6.54
C LEU A 94 -22.11 6.04 6.09
N ALA A 95 -22.79 5.60 5.05
CA ALA A 95 -24.05 6.23 4.59
C ALA A 95 -25.20 6.18 5.61
N LYS A 96 -25.03 5.47 6.74
CA LYS A 96 -26.04 5.34 7.80
C LYS A 96 -25.73 6.17 9.05
N VAL A 97 -24.69 6.99 9.00
CA VAL A 97 -24.28 7.91 10.07
C VAL A 97 -24.01 9.28 9.46
N ASP A 98 -24.22 10.33 10.21
CA ASP A 98 -24.06 11.72 9.81
C ASP A 98 -22.85 12.41 10.47
N THR A 99 -22.02 11.65 11.15
CA THR A 99 -20.87 12.16 11.91
C THR A 99 -19.59 12.29 11.08
N VAL A 100 -19.55 11.71 9.87
CA VAL A 100 -18.33 11.62 9.06
C VAL A 100 -18.02 12.96 8.40
N GLU A 101 -16.86 13.51 8.71
CA GLU A 101 -16.35 14.78 8.16
C GLU A 101 -15.18 14.58 7.19
N HIS A 102 -14.50 13.43 7.27
CA HIS A 102 -13.33 13.17 6.44
C HIS A 102 -13.10 11.68 6.16
N ILE A 103 -12.69 11.37 4.91
CA ILE A 103 -12.30 10.04 4.48
C ILE A 103 -10.88 10.07 3.89
N SER A 104 -9.89 9.48 4.57
CA SER A 104 -8.55 9.23 4.00
C SER A 104 -8.50 7.85 3.37
N VAL A 105 -8.10 7.77 2.10
CA VAL A 105 -8.07 6.51 1.34
C VAL A 105 -6.64 6.12 1.01
N ARG A 106 -6.25 4.90 1.37
CA ARG A 106 -5.01 4.31 0.87
C ARG A 106 -5.14 4.03 -0.62
N SER A 107 -4.38 4.74 -1.42
CA SER A 107 -4.24 4.53 -2.86
C SER A 107 -2.76 4.25 -3.23
N GLY A 108 -2.41 4.31 -4.48
CA GLY A 108 -1.04 4.11 -4.97
C GLY A 108 -0.76 4.81 -6.28
N ILE A 109 0.52 5.06 -6.56
CA ILE A 109 0.95 5.73 -7.79
C ILE A 109 0.61 4.96 -9.06
N SER A 110 0.21 3.70 -8.96
CA SER A 110 -0.26 2.88 -10.10
C SER A 110 -1.52 3.43 -10.78
N VAL A 111 -2.24 4.35 -10.15
CA VAL A 111 -3.40 5.05 -10.75
C VAL A 111 -3.00 5.88 -11.97
N TYR A 112 -1.77 6.37 -12.01
CA TYR A 112 -1.27 7.16 -13.14
C TYR A 112 -0.99 6.32 -14.38
N GLY A 113 -0.77 4.99 -14.18
CA GLY A 113 -0.36 4.09 -15.24
C GLY A 113 1.07 4.35 -15.73
N SER A 114 1.41 3.70 -16.83
CA SER A 114 2.75 3.77 -17.44
C SER A 114 2.68 3.80 -18.98
N SER A 115 1.67 4.47 -19.54
CA SER A 115 1.52 4.67 -20.97
C SER A 115 2.56 5.69 -21.49
N ARG A 116 2.67 5.85 -22.82
CA ARG A 116 3.52 6.88 -23.43
C ARG A 116 3.01 8.31 -23.15
N GLU A 117 1.73 8.43 -22.84
CA GLU A 117 1.09 9.71 -22.52
C GLU A 117 1.24 10.11 -21.06
N THR A 118 1.64 9.16 -20.20
CA THR A 118 1.87 9.42 -18.79
C THR A 118 3.14 10.26 -18.64
N PRO A 119 3.10 11.43 -17.98
CA PRO A 119 4.29 12.22 -17.70
C PRO A 119 5.35 11.40 -16.95
N GLU A 120 6.64 11.71 -17.17
CA GLU A 120 7.72 11.02 -16.44
C GLU A 120 7.60 11.17 -14.92
N ARG A 121 7.05 12.29 -14.45
CA ARG A 121 6.80 12.62 -13.05
C ARG A 121 5.37 13.14 -12.88
N PRO A 122 4.37 12.29 -12.83
CA PRO A 122 2.99 12.72 -12.57
C PRO A 122 2.89 13.54 -11.28
N THR A 123 2.09 14.59 -11.32
CA THR A 123 1.69 15.39 -10.16
C THR A 123 0.33 14.93 -9.64
N THR A 124 -0.13 15.49 -8.53
CA THR A 124 -1.47 15.22 -8.02
C THR A 124 -2.60 15.65 -8.96
N THR A 125 -2.33 16.61 -9.83
CA THR A 125 -3.28 17.11 -10.85
C THR A 125 -3.25 16.28 -12.14
N THR A 126 -2.30 15.36 -12.29
CA THR A 126 -2.26 14.46 -13.45
C THR A 126 -3.46 13.49 -13.40
N LEU A 127 -4.18 13.43 -14.52
CA LEU A 127 -5.33 12.55 -14.66
C LEU A 127 -4.93 11.08 -14.48
N ALA A 128 -5.69 10.34 -13.68
CA ALA A 128 -5.52 8.91 -13.50
C ALA A 128 -5.83 8.17 -14.82
N ARG A 129 -4.84 7.42 -15.33
CA ARG A 129 -4.94 6.60 -16.55
C ARG A 129 -4.25 5.26 -16.33
N PRO A 130 -4.81 4.41 -15.46
CA PRO A 130 -4.18 3.15 -15.08
C PRO A 130 -3.97 2.23 -16.28
N THR A 131 -2.83 1.55 -16.32
CA THR A 131 -2.47 0.57 -17.35
C THR A 131 -2.44 -0.86 -16.81
N SER A 132 -2.60 -1.02 -15.50
CA SER A 132 -2.68 -2.32 -14.83
C SER A 132 -4.02 -2.52 -14.13
N THR A 133 -4.44 -3.76 -13.98
CA THR A 133 -5.66 -4.13 -13.24
C THR A 133 -5.66 -3.61 -11.80
N PHE A 134 -4.49 -3.57 -11.16
CA PHE A 134 -4.35 -3.04 -9.80
C PHE A 134 -4.52 -1.52 -9.77
N GLY A 135 -3.93 -0.81 -10.72
CA GLY A 135 -4.11 0.63 -10.86
C GLY A 135 -5.56 1.02 -11.15
N ASP A 136 -6.26 0.29 -12.05
CA ASP A 136 -7.68 0.49 -12.33
C ASP A 136 -8.54 0.28 -11.07
N MET A 137 -8.25 -0.75 -10.30
CA MET A 137 -8.94 -0.99 -9.03
C MET A 137 -8.76 0.18 -8.05
N LEU A 138 -7.55 0.71 -7.91
CA LEU A 138 -7.28 1.84 -7.02
C LEU A 138 -8.01 3.11 -7.49
N ALA A 139 -8.00 3.40 -8.80
CA ALA A 139 -8.71 4.55 -9.34
C ALA A 139 -10.22 4.48 -9.06
N ARG A 140 -10.83 3.30 -9.20
CA ARG A 140 -12.23 3.08 -8.85
C ARG A 140 -12.51 3.22 -7.36
N VAL A 141 -11.58 2.79 -6.49
CA VAL A 141 -11.71 3.00 -5.04
C VAL A 141 -11.67 4.50 -4.71
N GLU A 142 -10.74 5.27 -5.34
CA GLU A 142 -10.70 6.73 -5.18
C GLU A 142 -12.02 7.36 -5.61
N GLU A 143 -12.55 7.00 -6.78
CA GLU A 143 -13.82 7.52 -7.32
C GLU A 143 -15.00 7.22 -6.39
N ARG A 144 -15.13 5.96 -5.93
CA ARG A 144 -16.21 5.55 -5.01
C ARG A 144 -16.15 6.28 -3.68
N CYS A 145 -14.93 6.44 -3.12
CA CYS A 145 -14.77 7.19 -1.87
C CYS A 145 -15.01 8.69 -2.05
N ALA A 146 -14.64 9.27 -3.19
CA ALA A 146 -14.93 10.67 -3.49
C ALA A 146 -16.45 10.92 -3.62
N GLN A 147 -17.17 10.02 -4.31
CA GLN A 147 -18.63 10.10 -4.39
C GLN A 147 -19.28 10.00 -3.01
N SER A 148 -18.87 9.00 -2.19
CA SER A 148 -19.42 8.84 -0.84
C SER A 148 -19.09 10.03 0.07
N ALA A 149 -17.91 10.62 -0.04
CA ALA A 149 -17.57 11.82 0.71
C ALA A 149 -18.44 13.01 0.31
N SER A 150 -18.70 13.17 -1.00
CA SER A 150 -19.63 14.19 -1.49
C SER A 150 -21.06 13.99 -0.99
N ASP A 151 -21.54 12.75 -0.98
CA ASP A 151 -22.89 12.41 -0.50
C ASP A 151 -23.06 12.66 1.02
N LEU A 152 -21.94 12.61 1.77
CA LEU A 152 -21.88 12.84 3.23
C LEU A 152 -21.51 14.29 3.61
N ASP A 153 -21.32 15.18 2.65
CA ASP A 153 -20.75 16.53 2.88
C ASP A 153 -19.40 16.50 3.60
N ALA A 154 -18.61 15.46 3.33
CA ALA A 154 -17.31 15.22 3.93
C ALA A 154 -16.16 15.52 2.95
N THR A 155 -14.98 15.79 3.47
CA THR A 155 -13.76 15.91 2.66
C THR A 155 -13.11 14.54 2.39
N MET A 156 -12.32 14.42 1.32
CA MET A 156 -11.64 13.16 0.96
C MET A 156 -10.19 13.40 0.56
N CYS A 157 -9.30 12.54 1.05
CA CYS A 157 -7.90 12.48 0.62
C CYS A 157 -7.55 11.11 0.04
N ALA A 158 -7.07 11.09 -1.21
CA ALA A 158 -6.45 9.90 -1.80
C ALA A 158 -4.93 9.93 -1.58
N VAL A 159 -4.43 9.10 -0.65
CA VAL A 159 -3.00 8.99 -0.39
C VAL A 159 -2.38 8.00 -1.37
N ARG A 160 -1.81 8.51 -2.47
CA ARG A 160 -1.19 7.75 -3.56
C ARG A 160 0.25 7.40 -3.20
N LEU A 161 0.41 6.20 -2.66
CA LEU A 161 1.69 5.70 -2.15
C LEU A 161 2.53 5.09 -3.28
N ALA A 162 3.83 5.37 -3.30
CA ALA A 162 4.80 4.52 -3.98
C ALA A 162 4.81 3.11 -3.32
N PRO A 163 5.38 2.08 -3.96
CA PRO A 163 5.45 0.75 -3.36
C PRO A 163 6.06 0.80 -1.95
N ILE A 164 5.33 0.25 -0.98
CA ILE A 164 5.70 0.34 0.43
C ILE A 164 6.74 -0.72 0.74
N MET A 165 7.87 -0.32 1.36
CA MET A 165 8.95 -1.22 1.76
C MET A 165 9.13 -1.25 3.28
N ALA A 166 9.42 -2.43 3.79
CA ALA A 166 9.90 -2.68 5.14
C ALA A 166 10.39 -4.13 5.26
N SER A 167 11.26 -4.40 6.22
CA SER A 167 11.92 -5.70 6.44
C SER A 167 10.92 -6.87 6.59
N HIS A 168 9.79 -6.64 7.25
CA HIS A 168 8.77 -7.67 7.52
C HIS A 168 7.48 -7.51 6.72
N LEU A 169 7.48 -6.66 5.69
CA LEU A 169 6.31 -6.45 4.87
C LEU A 169 6.26 -7.46 3.70
N PRO A 170 5.26 -8.36 3.66
CA PRO A 170 5.14 -9.34 2.60
C PRO A 170 4.42 -8.75 1.37
N ASN A 171 5.03 -7.77 0.69
CA ASN A 171 4.54 -7.23 -0.58
C ASN A 171 5.18 -7.95 -1.78
N PRO A 172 4.58 -7.91 -2.97
CA PRO A 172 5.08 -8.60 -4.16
C PRO A 172 6.46 -8.13 -4.60
N LEU A 173 6.70 -6.82 -4.66
CA LEU A 173 7.99 -6.25 -5.07
C LEU A 173 9.10 -6.64 -4.10
N GLY A 174 8.86 -6.51 -2.78
CA GLY A 174 9.85 -6.87 -1.76
C GLY A 174 10.20 -8.36 -1.78
N ARG A 175 9.21 -9.23 -2.02
CA ARG A 175 9.48 -10.67 -2.18
C ARG A 175 10.32 -10.96 -3.42
N TYR A 176 9.99 -10.31 -4.53
CA TYR A 176 10.73 -10.46 -5.78
C TYR A 176 12.19 -10.02 -5.65
N LEU A 177 12.43 -8.84 -5.11
CA LEU A 177 13.77 -8.30 -4.91
C LEU A 177 14.63 -9.13 -3.94
N ARG A 178 14.01 -9.87 -3.01
CA ARG A 178 14.70 -10.73 -2.03
C ARG A 178 15.11 -12.10 -2.58
N LEU A 179 14.76 -12.46 -3.80
CA LEU A 179 15.29 -13.66 -4.45
C LEU A 179 16.82 -13.60 -4.49
N ARG A 180 17.49 -14.75 -4.47
CA ARG A 180 18.95 -14.82 -4.57
C ARG A 180 19.44 -14.37 -5.93
N VAL A 181 18.74 -14.81 -6.98
CA VAL A 181 18.93 -14.44 -8.37
C VAL A 181 17.66 -13.76 -8.84
N VAL A 182 17.77 -12.54 -9.33
CA VAL A 182 16.62 -11.70 -9.66
C VAL A 182 16.67 -11.36 -11.14
N PRO A 183 15.78 -11.91 -11.97
CA PRO A 183 15.62 -11.43 -13.35
C PRO A 183 15.18 -9.97 -13.35
N VAL A 184 15.89 -9.10 -14.06
CA VAL A 184 15.57 -7.68 -14.13
C VAL A 184 15.53 -7.20 -15.57
N PRO A 185 14.56 -6.35 -15.94
CA PRO A 185 14.53 -5.81 -17.30
C PRO A 185 15.72 -4.89 -17.53
N MET A 186 16.35 -5.01 -18.70
CA MET A 186 17.39 -4.08 -19.15
C MET A 186 16.74 -2.75 -19.49
N THR A 187 16.72 -1.85 -18.52
CA THR A 187 16.10 -0.51 -18.65
C THR A 187 16.88 0.52 -17.83
N THR A 188 16.86 1.76 -18.31
CA THR A 188 17.34 2.94 -17.56
C THR A 188 16.24 3.62 -16.77
N LYS A 189 15.00 3.14 -16.88
CA LYS A 189 13.87 3.69 -16.16
C LYS A 189 14.03 3.45 -14.67
N ARG A 190 13.69 4.47 -13.88
CA ARG A 190 13.84 4.48 -12.43
C ARG A 190 12.50 4.39 -11.74
N PHE A 191 12.49 3.80 -10.56
CA PHE A 191 11.33 3.80 -9.67
C PHE A 191 11.73 4.22 -8.26
N GLY A 192 10.76 4.77 -7.54
CA GLY A 192 10.90 5.07 -6.13
C GLY A 192 10.00 4.17 -5.29
N VAL A 193 10.31 4.11 -4.01
CA VAL A 193 9.51 3.42 -3.01
C VAL A 193 9.25 4.34 -1.83
N VAL A 194 8.45 3.90 -0.86
CA VAL A 194 8.28 4.59 0.41
C VAL A 194 8.42 3.60 1.56
N HIS A 195 9.03 4.02 2.67
CA HIS A 195 9.12 3.16 3.83
C HIS A 195 7.78 3.10 4.57
N LEU A 196 7.44 1.93 5.14
CA LEU A 196 6.18 1.68 5.84
C LEU A 196 5.88 2.71 6.93
N VAL A 197 6.88 3.14 7.67
CA VAL A 197 6.71 4.13 8.76
C VAL A 197 6.30 5.49 8.18
N ASP A 198 6.97 5.94 7.11
CA ASP A 198 6.70 7.22 6.48
C ASP A 198 5.33 7.21 5.74
N ALA A 199 4.99 6.11 5.07
CA ALA A 199 3.68 5.91 4.46
C ALA A 199 2.54 5.93 5.50
N SER A 200 2.76 5.28 6.65
CA SER A 200 1.79 5.26 7.75
C SER A 200 1.59 6.63 8.37
N ALA A 201 2.68 7.39 8.55
CA ALA A 201 2.63 8.76 9.07
C ALA A 201 1.87 9.69 8.11
N ALA A 202 2.11 9.58 6.80
CA ALA A 202 1.42 10.37 5.79
C ALA A 202 -0.09 10.10 5.75
N ILE A 203 -0.53 8.83 5.85
CA ILE A 203 -1.96 8.50 5.93
C ILE A 203 -2.56 9.02 7.23
N ALA A 204 -1.90 8.83 8.38
CA ALA A 204 -2.42 9.31 9.66
C ALA A 204 -2.57 10.84 9.65
N ALA A 205 -1.56 11.56 9.15
CA ALA A 205 -1.60 13.02 9.09
C ALA A 205 -2.64 13.54 8.09
N SER A 206 -2.80 12.90 6.92
CA SER A 206 -3.87 13.29 5.98
C SER A 206 -5.26 13.18 6.63
N ALA A 207 -5.45 12.18 7.48
CA ALA A 207 -6.67 11.96 8.22
C ALA A 207 -6.88 13.02 9.32
N THR A 208 -5.92 13.19 10.22
CA THR A 208 -6.05 14.13 11.36
C THR A 208 -6.14 15.59 10.93
N HIS A 209 -5.51 15.97 9.82
CA HIS A 209 -5.62 17.33 9.25
C HIS A 209 -6.78 17.48 8.25
N LYS A 210 -7.58 16.44 8.05
CA LYS A 210 -8.71 16.43 7.10
C LYS A 210 -8.31 16.99 5.72
N HIS A 211 -7.11 16.59 5.23
CA HIS A 211 -6.57 17.10 3.97
C HIS A 211 -7.49 16.74 2.81
N SER A 212 -7.83 17.72 1.97
CA SER A 212 -8.67 17.51 0.80
C SER A 212 -7.84 17.33 -0.48
N GLY A 213 -8.21 16.36 -1.29
CA GLY A 213 -7.54 16.06 -2.56
C GLY A 213 -6.43 15.00 -2.45
N PRO A 214 -5.80 14.66 -3.60
CA PRO A 214 -4.80 13.59 -3.64
C PRO A 214 -3.43 14.05 -3.12
N LEU A 215 -2.69 13.12 -2.50
CA LEU A 215 -1.31 13.28 -2.08
C LEU A 215 -0.42 12.22 -2.72
N ASN A 216 0.71 12.61 -3.31
CA ASN A 216 1.75 11.70 -3.77
C ASN A 216 2.81 11.50 -2.69
N VAL A 217 2.93 10.28 -2.20
CA VAL A 217 3.86 9.93 -1.12
C VAL A 217 4.91 8.96 -1.63
N ILE A 218 6.11 9.47 -1.82
CA ILE A 218 7.27 8.76 -2.34
C ILE A 218 8.52 9.24 -1.61
N ALA A 219 9.47 8.35 -1.36
CA ALA A 219 10.74 8.72 -0.79
C ALA A 219 11.64 9.45 -1.81
N SER A 220 12.59 10.23 -1.32
CA SER A 220 13.61 10.85 -2.16
C SER A 220 14.55 9.81 -2.76
N GLY A 221 15.16 10.15 -3.90
CA GLY A 221 15.96 9.23 -4.69
C GLY A 221 15.10 8.21 -5.47
N ALA A 222 15.64 7.73 -6.57
CA ALA A 222 15.01 6.70 -7.38
C ALA A 222 16.11 5.78 -7.93
N VAL A 223 15.81 4.50 -8.11
CA VAL A 223 16.76 3.47 -8.51
C VAL A 223 16.29 2.74 -9.76
N THR A 224 17.21 2.25 -10.56
CA THR A 224 16.93 1.27 -11.62
C THR A 224 16.70 -0.11 -10.99
N PRO A 225 16.07 -1.07 -11.70
CA PRO A 225 15.92 -2.43 -11.18
C PRO A 225 17.25 -3.10 -10.80
N ILE A 226 18.32 -2.85 -11.57
CA ILE A 226 19.66 -3.38 -11.28
C ILE A 226 20.21 -2.76 -9.99
N GLU A 227 20.13 -1.45 -9.83
CA GLU A 227 20.55 -0.76 -8.60
C GLU A 227 19.77 -1.27 -7.37
N ALA A 228 18.47 -1.47 -7.49
CA ALA A 228 17.65 -2.00 -6.40
C ALA A 228 18.10 -3.40 -5.95
N VAL A 229 18.44 -4.27 -6.89
CA VAL A 229 18.97 -5.62 -6.62
C VAL A 229 20.37 -5.55 -6.01
N ALA A 230 21.22 -4.63 -6.50
CA ALA A 230 22.58 -4.44 -6.01
C ALA A 230 22.61 -3.95 -4.55
N VAL A 231 21.69 -3.09 -4.12
CA VAL A 231 21.53 -2.66 -2.71
C VAL A 231 21.43 -3.87 -1.78
N GLY A 232 20.72 -4.92 -2.21
CA GLY A 232 20.57 -6.17 -1.44
C GLY A 232 21.69 -7.18 -1.62
N ARG A 233 22.75 -6.84 -2.35
CA ARG A 233 23.82 -7.78 -2.71
C ARG A 233 23.28 -9.08 -3.31
N ARG A 234 22.23 -8.97 -4.15
CA ARG A 234 21.65 -10.08 -4.90
C ARG A 234 22.26 -10.11 -6.30
N ILE A 235 22.06 -11.21 -7.02
CA ILE A 235 22.57 -11.39 -8.37
C ILE A 235 21.51 -10.93 -9.36
N PRO A 236 21.68 -9.77 -10.04
CA PRO A 236 20.77 -9.37 -11.10
C PRO A 236 21.05 -10.20 -12.36
N VAL A 237 20.02 -10.73 -12.98
CA VAL A 237 20.09 -11.33 -14.31
C VAL A 237 19.36 -10.43 -15.29
N PRO A 238 20.08 -9.66 -16.11
CA PRO A 238 19.48 -8.77 -17.10
C PRO A 238 18.69 -9.56 -18.14
N VAL A 239 17.46 -9.15 -18.38
CA VAL A 239 16.54 -9.75 -19.35
C VAL A 239 16.06 -8.68 -20.32
N LEU A 240 15.95 -8.99 -21.59
CA LEU A 240 15.42 -8.06 -22.58
C LEU A 240 13.98 -7.67 -22.22
N PRO A 241 13.58 -6.39 -22.36
CA PRO A 241 12.27 -5.91 -21.87
C PRO A 241 11.06 -6.67 -22.41
N PHE A 242 11.10 -7.12 -23.68
CA PHE A 242 10.05 -7.92 -24.25
C PHE A 242 10.00 -9.33 -23.64
N ALA A 243 11.15 -9.96 -23.43
CA ALA A 243 11.26 -11.27 -22.78
C ALA A 243 10.84 -11.21 -21.31
N PHE A 244 11.11 -10.10 -20.60
CA PHE A 244 10.66 -9.90 -19.22
C PHE A 244 9.12 -9.89 -19.12
N ARG A 245 8.42 -9.30 -20.10
CA ARG A 245 6.96 -9.32 -20.15
C ARG A 245 6.38 -10.70 -20.43
N TRP A 246 7.03 -11.50 -21.30
CA TRP A 246 6.61 -12.85 -21.67
C TRP A 246 7.06 -13.87 -20.61
N GLY A 247 8.21 -13.65 -20.00
CA GLY A 247 8.81 -14.50 -18.96
C GLY A 247 8.16 -14.37 -17.58
N ARG A 248 7.01 -13.70 -17.45
CA ARG A 248 6.24 -13.68 -16.20
C ARG A 248 5.95 -15.10 -15.69
N SER A 249 5.68 -16.03 -16.60
CA SER A 249 5.51 -17.46 -16.29
C SER A 249 6.80 -18.13 -15.77
N LEU A 250 7.99 -17.66 -16.20
CA LEU A 250 9.27 -18.20 -15.73
C LEU A 250 9.69 -17.61 -14.36
N ALA A 251 9.25 -16.42 -14.02
CA ALA A 251 9.41 -15.85 -12.69
C ALA A 251 8.48 -16.51 -11.64
N GLU A 252 7.48 -17.27 -12.07
CA GLU A 252 6.62 -18.08 -11.21
C GLU A 252 7.32 -19.36 -10.70
N VAL A 253 8.45 -19.74 -11.29
CA VAL A 253 9.21 -20.95 -10.91
C VAL A 253 9.60 -21.02 -9.42
N PRO A 254 9.83 -19.91 -8.68
CA PRO A 254 10.02 -19.99 -7.24
C PRO A 254 8.76 -19.76 -6.39
N GLY A 255 7.54 -19.83 -6.95
CA GLY A 255 6.30 -19.59 -6.22
C GLY A 255 6.05 -18.13 -5.83
N THR A 256 6.69 -17.19 -6.51
CA THR A 256 6.51 -15.76 -6.28
C THR A 256 5.96 -15.13 -7.57
N PRO A 257 4.63 -15.09 -7.75
CA PRO A 257 4.05 -14.45 -8.93
C PRO A 257 4.42 -12.97 -8.94
N LEU A 258 4.84 -12.47 -10.11
CA LEU A 258 5.11 -11.06 -10.35
C LEU A 258 3.84 -10.40 -10.90
N PRO A 259 3.06 -9.65 -10.08
CA PRO A 259 1.88 -8.98 -10.54
C PRO A 259 2.18 -7.96 -11.65
N GLU A 260 1.18 -7.71 -12.50
CA GLU A 260 1.29 -6.83 -13.67
C GLU A 260 1.83 -5.43 -13.32
N HIS A 261 1.28 -4.79 -12.29
CA HIS A 261 1.71 -3.45 -11.86
C HIS A 261 3.17 -3.40 -11.38
N ILE A 262 3.70 -4.51 -10.80
CA ILE A 262 5.10 -4.61 -10.42
C ILE A 262 5.99 -4.82 -11.66
N ALA A 263 5.55 -5.64 -12.61
CA ALA A 263 6.27 -5.80 -13.87
C ALA A 263 6.33 -4.49 -14.68
N GLU A 264 5.26 -3.70 -14.68
CA GLU A 264 5.24 -2.36 -15.26
C GLU A 264 6.20 -1.42 -14.54
N LEU A 265 6.15 -1.37 -13.21
CA LEU A 265 7.06 -0.56 -12.40
C LEU A 265 8.53 -0.86 -12.71
N LEU A 266 8.90 -2.13 -12.77
CA LEU A 266 10.27 -2.54 -13.06
C LEU A 266 10.68 -2.24 -14.52
N SER A 267 9.76 -2.34 -15.48
CA SER A 267 10.07 -2.17 -16.91
C SER A 267 9.99 -0.71 -17.38
N ARG A 268 9.04 0.04 -16.85
CA ARG A 268 8.70 1.39 -17.33
C ARG A 268 9.02 2.49 -16.32
N GLY A 269 9.41 2.09 -15.10
CA GLY A 269 9.67 3.00 -14.00
C GLY A 269 8.40 3.39 -13.25
N GLY A 270 8.58 4.20 -12.22
CA GLY A 270 7.49 4.71 -11.40
C GLY A 270 8.05 5.76 -10.44
N VAL A 271 8.10 6.99 -10.90
CA VAL A 271 8.48 8.15 -10.11
C VAL A 271 7.37 9.19 -10.27
N VAL A 272 6.95 9.79 -9.18
CA VAL A 272 5.97 10.87 -9.16
C VAL A 272 6.60 12.12 -8.55
N THR A 273 6.01 13.27 -8.80
CA THR A 273 6.35 14.48 -8.04
C THR A 273 5.78 14.33 -6.63
N PRO A 274 6.63 14.32 -5.59
CA PRO A 274 6.14 14.20 -4.21
C PRO A 274 5.31 15.42 -3.82
N SER A 275 4.25 15.21 -3.04
CA SER A 275 3.54 16.30 -2.40
C SER A 275 4.36 16.89 -1.25
N ASP A 276 4.24 18.19 -1.04
CA ASP A 276 4.74 18.80 0.18
C ASP A 276 3.81 18.39 1.35
N LEU A 277 4.37 17.69 2.31
CA LEU A 277 3.66 17.21 3.50
C LEU A 277 3.98 18.04 4.74
N SER A 278 4.77 19.11 4.61
CA SER A 278 5.22 19.93 5.73
C SER A 278 4.05 20.59 6.46
N HIS A 279 3.03 21.02 5.72
CA HIS A 279 1.80 21.57 6.26
C HIS A 279 0.96 20.55 7.09
N LEU A 280 1.23 19.26 6.93
CA LEU A 280 0.65 18.18 7.73
C LEU A 280 1.59 17.73 8.87
N GLY A 281 2.68 18.44 9.09
CA GLY A 281 3.70 18.09 10.12
C GLY A 281 4.46 16.79 9.79
N VAL A 282 4.44 16.32 8.54
CA VAL A 282 5.11 15.08 8.13
C VAL A 282 6.31 15.37 7.24
N THR A 283 7.40 14.71 7.55
CA THR A 283 8.60 14.66 6.69
C THR A 283 8.91 13.22 6.34
N ILE A 284 9.10 12.93 5.08
CA ILE A 284 9.59 11.62 4.61
C ILE A 284 11.07 11.55 4.92
N LYS A 285 11.42 10.75 5.94
CA LYS A 285 12.78 10.72 6.51
C LYS A 285 13.72 9.77 5.77
N ARG A 286 13.19 8.71 5.18
CA ARG A 286 13.98 7.66 4.54
C ARG A 286 14.01 7.86 3.04
N THR A 287 15.19 7.69 2.44
CA THR A 287 15.34 7.62 0.99
C THR A 287 14.85 6.28 0.43
N THR A 288 14.67 6.20 -0.88
CA THR A 288 14.40 4.93 -1.58
C THR A 288 15.46 3.88 -1.25
N THR A 289 16.74 4.28 -1.18
CA THR A 289 17.83 3.37 -0.84
C THR A 289 17.73 2.86 0.60
N ASP A 290 17.43 3.74 1.57
CA ASP A 290 17.25 3.34 2.98
C ASP A 290 16.09 2.35 3.13
N ALA A 291 14.98 2.57 2.44
CA ALA A 291 13.82 1.68 2.46
C ALA A 291 14.14 0.30 1.85
N LEU A 292 14.98 0.26 0.80
CA LEU A 292 15.47 -0.98 0.23
C LEU A 292 16.49 -1.69 1.15
N GLN A 293 17.39 -0.95 1.81
CA GLN A 293 18.30 -1.52 2.78
C GLN A 293 17.56 -2.16 3.95
N ASP A 294 16.51 -1.50 4.48
CA ASP A 294 15.66 -2.10 5.51
C ASP A 294 14.95 -3.37 4.99
N LEU A 295 14.42 -3.37 3.77
CA LEU A 295 13.85 -4.57 3.16
C LEU A 295 14.82 -5.76 3.21
N TYR A 296 16.09 -5.53 2.89
CA TYR A 296 17.10 -6.60 2.82
C TYR A 296 17.66 -7.00 4.19
N SER A 297 17.48 -6.21 5.23
CA SER A 297 17.96 -6.51 6.58
C SER A 297 17.28 -7.74 7.21
N ALA A 298 16.09 -8.12 6.77
CA ALA A 298 15.32 -9.26 7.26
C ALA A 298 15.83 -10.65 6.82
N GLY A 299 17.05 -10.76 6.30
CA GLY A 299 17.62 -12.02 5.84
C GLY A 299 17.06 -12.51 4.49
N ARG A 300 17.57 -13.63 4.02
CA ARG A 300 17.11 -14.27 2.77
C ARG A 300 15.85 -15.09 3.05
N LEU A 301 14.94 -15.15 2.09
CA LEU A 301 13.71 -15.96 2.22
C LEU A 301 14.01 -17.45 2.48
N ILE A 302 15.13 -17.97 1.93
CA ILE A 302 15.57 -19.35 2.13
C ILE A 302 16.11 -19.53 3.56
N ASP A 303 16.86 -18.55 4.09
CA ASP A 303 17.41 -18.63 5.44
C ASP A 303 16.30 -18.64 6.50
N VAL A 304 15.19 -17.92 6.25
CA VAL A 304 14.02 -17.94 7.13
C VAL A 304 13.29 -19.28 7.12
N ALA A 305 13.27 -19.98 5.98
CA ALA A 305 12.66 -21.30 5.89
C ALA A 305 13.47 -22.40 6.56
N LEU A 306 14.81 -22.26 6.58
CA LEU A 306 15.73 -23.23 7.20
C LEU A 306 15.93 -23.00 8.71
N ASN A 307 15.74 -21.78 9.20
CA ASN A 307 15.88 -21.40 10.60
C ASN A 307 14.56 -21.43 11.40
N ARG A 308 13.60 -22.26 11.05
CA ARG A 308 12.50 -22.55 11.98
C ARG A 308 13.05 -23.47 13.06
N PRO A 309 13.10 -23.06 14.34
CA PRO A 309 13.32 -24.00 15.41
C PRO A 309 12.17 -25.01 15.41
N ILE A 310 12.51 -26.28 15.35
CA ILE A 310 11.56 -27.41 15.38
C ILE A 310 10.97 -27.62 16.81
N ASP A 311 11.22 -26.73 17.74
CA ASP A 311 10.76 -26.82 19.12
C ASP A 311 9.87 -25.67 19.54
N ALA A 312 8.59 -25.74 19.13
CA ALA A 312 7.52 -25.21 19.95
C ALA A 312 6.69 -26.40 20.44
N LYS A 313 7.15 -27.05 21.49
CA LYS A 313 6.28 -27.92 22.30
C LYS A 313 5.16 -27.04 22.85
N VAL A 314 3.97 -27.20 22.26
CA VAL A 314 2.72 -26.80 22.86
C VAL A 314 2.58 -27.59 24.19
N ARG A 315 2.61 -26.87 25.28
CA ARG A 315 2.00 -27.28 26.54
C ARG A 315 0.84 -26.34 26.84
#